data_8461d76084fa21077627847b2f63f909
#
_entry.id   8461d76084fa21077627847b2f63f909
#
_cell.length_a   1.000
_cell.length_b   1.000
_cell.length_c   1.000
_cell.angle_alpha   90.00
_cell.angle_beta   90.00
_cell.angle_gamma   90.00
#
_symmetry.space_group_name_H-M   'P 1'
#
loop_
_entity.id
_entity.type
_entity.pdbx_description
1 polymer ?
#
loop_
_entity_poly.entity_id
_entity_poly.type
_entity_poly.pdbx_seq_one_letter_code
_entity_poly.pdbx_strand_id
1 'polypeptide(L)'
;EKIICGIQDLIGEKNRYREKMLTITPYAKTGMLHSMIAGNAAADNVGKFLDENYLDLIRPYFIVSVVNFAYDGTPAMREESHKREIEELFRTVTDIFSTDEVNIVYYFRDIYNVFLITNFETEQEMDDLFYQIHKYVSTAKSNSYVTMGVDIVRDDIGELKQACEGALKALDSILTEGRETVYFLEDTEDC
;
A
#
# COMPACT_ATOMS: atom_id res chain seq x y z
N GLU A 1 -50.35 -0.69 6.69
CA GLU A 1 -49.76 -1.48 5.58
C GLU A 1 -48.87 -0.62 4.68
N LYS A 2 -49.27 0.59 4.23
CA LYS A 2 -48.44 1.43 3.36
C LYS A 2 -47.11 1.89 3.98
N ILE A 3 -47.05 2.10 5.29
CA ILE A 3 -45.81 2.53 5.99
C ILE A 3 -44.80 1.39 6.06
N ILE A 4 -45.24 0.16 6.26
CA ILE A 4 -44.38 -1.04 6.34
C ILE A 4 -43.77 -1.32 4.97
N CYS A 5 -44.52 -1.17 3.89
CA CYS A 5 -44.04 -1.32 2.51
C CYS A 5 -42.94 -0.28 2.21
N GLY A 6 -43.15 0.99 2.56
CA GLY A 6 -42.15 2.05 2.37
C GLY A 6 -40.84 1.84 3.15
N ILE A 7 -40.91 1.24 4.36
CA ILE A 7 -39.71 0.91 5.15
C ILE A 7 -38.95 -0.28 4.50
N GLN A 8 -39.65 -1.27 4.00
CA GLN A 8 -39.05 -2.41 3.30
C GLN A 8 -38.36 -1.99 1.99
N ASP A 9 -38.97 -1.06 1.25
CA ASP A 9 -38.37 -0.50 0.04
C ASP A 9 -37.12 0.31 0.33
N LEU A 10 -37.12 1.14 1.37
CA LEU A 10 -35.94 1.88 1.84
C LEU A 10 -34.79 0.98 2.30
N ILE A 11 -35.11 -0.12 3.01
CA ILE A 11 -34.12 -1.11 3.44
C ILE A 11 -33.53 -1.82 2.20
N GLY A 12 -34.38 -2.17 1.24
CA GLY A 12 -33.96 -2.79 -0.01
C GLY A 12 -33.05 -1.90 -0.85
N GLU A 13 -33.39 -0.61 -0.97
CA GLU A 13 -32.53 0.38 -1.65
C GLU A 13 -31.19 0.58 -0.91
N LYS A 14 -31.22 0.72 0.41
CA LYS A 14 -29.99 0.85 1.22
C LYS A 14 -29.07 -0.35 1.07
N ASN A 15 -29.62 -1.57 1.06
CA ASN A 15 -28.83 -2.79 0.86
C ASN A 15 -28.26 -2.87 -0.56
N ARG A 16 -29.01 -2.52 -1.59
CA ARG A 16 -28.50 -2.45 -2.98
C ARG A 16 -27.41 -1.38 -3.14
N TYR A 17 -27.56 -0.23 -2.48
CA TYR A 17 -26.51 0.80 -2.46
C TYR A 17 -25.25 0.29 -1.78
N ARG A 18 -25.39 -0.40 -0.64
CA ARG A 18 -24.28 -0.98 0.10
C ARG A 18 -23.55 -2.07 -0.70
N GLU A 19 -24.29 -2.95 -1.39
CA GLU A 19 -23.70 -3.96 -2.26
C GLU A 19 -22.97 -3.34 -3.46
N LYS A 20 -23.54 -2.31 -4.09
CA LYS A 20 -22.86 -1.58 -5.18
C LYS A 20 -21.59 -0.88 -4.67
N MET A 21 -21.63 -0.27 -3.49
CA MET A 21 -20.45 0.36 -2.88
C MET A 21 -19.36 -0.66 -2.57
N LEU A 22 -19.70 -1.82 -2.03
CA LEU A 22 -18.75 -2.91 -1.75
C LEU A 22 -18.07 -3.43 -3.03
N THR A 23 -18.75 -3.37 -4.18
CA THR A 23 -18.20 -3.83 -5.47
C THR A 23 -17.38 -2.75 -6.18
N ILE A 24 -17.74 -1.49 -6.04
CA ILE A 24 -17.06 -0.36 -6.72
C ILE A 24 -15.88 0.17 -5.90
N THR A 25 -15.97 0.11 -4.56
CA THR A 25 -14.97 0.67 -3.65
C THR A 25 -13.54 0.15 -3.89
N PRO A 26 -13.27 -1.16 -4.10
CA PRO A 26 -11.92 -1.63 -4.38
C PRO A 26 -11.29 -1.02 -5.62
N TYR A 27 -12.08 -0.91 -6.72
CA TYR A 27 -11.61 -0.29 -7.96
C TYR A 27 -11.39 1.22 -7.81
N ALA A 28 -12.25 1.90 -7.06
CA ALA A 28 -12.11 3.32 -6.78
C ALA A 28 -10.85 3.59 -5.92
N LYS A 29 -10.60 2.76 -4.91
CA LYS A 29 -9.39 2.82 -4.08
C LYS A 29 -8.12 2.68 -4.92
N THR A 30 -8.05 1.63 -5.74
CA THR A 30 -6.88 1.38 -6.60
C THR A 30 -6.69 2.50 -7.63
N GLY A 31 -7.75 2.99 -8.24
CA GLY A 31 -7.70 4.09 -9.22
C GLY A 31 -7.23 5.40 -8.58
N MET A 32 -7.66 5.69 -7.35
CA MET A 32 -7.23 6.89 -6.63
C MET A 32 -5.76 6.79 -6.20
N LEU A 33 -5.34 5.67 -5.63
CA LEU A 33 -3.92 5.42 -5.31
C LEU A 33 -3.04 5.56 -6.56
N HIS A 34 -3.48 4.98 -7.67
CA HIS A 34 -2.77 5.13 -8.94
C HIS A 34 -2.64 6.61 -9.35
N SER A 35 -3.71 7.38 -9.24
CA SER A 35 -3.72 8.81 -9.59
C SER A 35 -2.82 9.63 -8.68
N MET A 36 -2.79 9.34 -7.37
CA MET A 36 -1.91 10.00 -6.40
C MET A 36 -0.44 9.67 -6.66
N ILE A 37 -0.11 8.41 -6.85
CA ILE A 37 1.26 7.94 -7.13
C ILE A 37 1.77 8.49 -8.48
N ALA A 38 0.91 8.59 -9.48
CA ALA A 38 1.24 9.23 -10.76
C ALA A 38 1.37 10.75 -10.68
N GLY A 39 0.95 11.39 -9.57
CA GLY A 39 0.94 12.83 -9.40
C GLY A 39 -0.15 13.55 -10.23
N ASN A 40 -1.19 12.82 -10.62
CA ASN A 40 -2.30 13.32 -11.42
C ASN A 40 -3.55 13.69 -10.58
N ALA A 41 -3.53 13.38 -9.28
CA ALA A 41 -4.63 13.71 -8.40
C ALA A 41 -4.58 15.20 -8.04
N ALA A 42 -5.69 15.93 -8.30
CA ALA A 42 -5.84 17.30 -7.80
C ALA A 42 -5.97 17.26 -6.26
N ALA A 43 -5.33 18.19 -5.56
CA ALA A 43 -5.33 18.26 -4.10
C ALA A 43 -6.74 18.25 -3.50
N ASP A 44 -7.70 18.97 -4.12
CA ASP A 44 -9.11 18.99 -3.69
C ASP A 44 -9.78 17.62 -3.79
N ASN A 45 -9.39 16.77 -4.73
CA ASN A 45 -9.92 15.42 -4.87
C ASN A 45 -9.30 14.45 -3.86
N VAL A 46 -8.02 14.64 -3.53
CA VAL A 46 -7.33 13.87 -2.50
C VAL A 46 -8.00 14.09 -1.15
N GLY A 47 -8.22 15.35 -0.74
CA GLY A 47 -8.87 15.69 0.52
C GLY A 47 -10.25 15.05 0.65
N LYS A 48 -11.12 15.19 -0.37
CA LYS A 48 -12.44 14.57 -0.36
C LYS A 48 -12.41 13.06 -0.26
N PHE A 49 -11.45 12.43 -0.92
CA PHE A 49 -11.32 10.98 -0.92
C PHE A 49 -10.84 10.43 0.43
N LEU A 50 -9.98 11.19 1.10
CA LEU A 50 -9.54 10.90 2.47
C LEU A 50 -10.68 11.13 3.47
N ASP A 51 -11.42 12.24 3.36
CA ASP A 51 -12.56 12.59 4.20
C ASP A 51 -13.68 11.54 4.13
N GLU A 52 -13.87 10.90 2.97
CA GLU A 52 -14.84 9.82 2.78
C GLU A 52 -14.33 8.44 3.28
N ASN A 53 -13.13 8.38 3.91
CA ASN A 53 -12.51 7.18 4.47
C ASN A 53 -12.33 6.00 3.48
N TYR A 54 -12.18 6.30 2.20
CA TYR A 54 -12.02 5.24 1.19
C TYR A 54 -10.67 4.53 1.26
N LEU A 55 -9.62 5.18 1.77
CA LEU A 55 -8.26 4.63 1.81
C LEU A 55 -7.80 4.21 3.21
N ASP A 56 -8.51 4.56 4.27
CA ASP A 56 -8.10 4.41 5.65
C ASP A 56 -6.72 5.04 5.96
N LEU A 57 -6.30 6.05 5.18
CA LEU A 57 -5.06 6.82 5.35
C LEU A 57 -5.35 8.14 6.08
N ILE A 58 -5.94 8.03 7.27
CA ILE A 58 -6.46 9.17 8.05
C ILE A 58 -5.50 9.66 9.13
N ARG A 59 -4.40 8.94 9.36
CA ARG A 59 -3.42 9.28 10.38
C ARG A 59 -2.41 10.31 9.85
N PRO A 60 -1.80 11.13 10.74
CA PRO A 60 -0.98 12.26 10.30
C PRO A 60 0.33 11.85 9.64
N TYR A 61 0.90 10.71 9.99
CA TYR A 61 2.19 10.29 9.48
C TYR A 61 2.07 9.08 8.56
N PHE A 62 2.96 9.01 7.56
CA PHE A 62 3.09 7.82 6.72
C PHE A 62 4.53 7.61 6.24
N ILE A 63 4.84 6.36 5.91
CA ILE A 63 6.05 5.94 5.22
C ILE A 63 5.64 5.07 4.04
N VAL A 64 6.32 5.23 2.91
CA VAL A 64 6.19 4.32 1.78
C VAL A 64 7.39 3.39 1.76
N SER A 65 7.13 2.11 1.60
CA SER A 65 8.16 1.14 1.24
C SER A 65 7.81 0.44 -0.07
N VAL A 66 8.82 -0.02 -0.79
CA VAL A 66 8.66 -0.86 -1.98
C VAL A 66 9.27 -2.22 -1.74
N VAL A 67 8.49 -3.27 -1.94
CA VAL A 67 8.96 -4.66 -1.91
C VAL A 67 9.22 -5.10 -3.35
N ASN A 68 10.47 -5.48 -3.63
CA ASN A 68 10.89 -5.96 -4.94
C ASN A 68 11.14 -7.46 -4.90
N PHE A 69 10.64 -8.15 -5.92
CA PHE A 69 10.82 -9.59 -6.13
C PHE A 69 11.71 -9.83 -7.35
N ALA A 70 12.90 -10.36 -7.14
CA ALA A 70 13.77 -10.83 -8.22
C ALA A 70 13.69 -12.36 -8.32
N TYR A 71 13.42 -12.86 -9.53
CA TYR A 71 13.28 -14.29 -9.81
C TYR A 71 14.49 -14.82 -10.57
N ASP A 72 14.96 -16.01 -10.18
CA ASP A 72 15.86 -16.81 -10.99
C ASP A 72 15.06 -17.55 -12.09
N GLY A 73 14.99 -16.99 -13.28
CA GLY A 73 14.39 -17.65 -14.45
C GLY A 73 13.44 -16.80 -15.27
N THR A 74 13.10 -17.28 -16.46
CA THR A 74 12.25 -16.58 -17.45
C THR A 74 10.80 -16.44 -17.00
N PRO A 75 10.24 -15.23 -16.92
CA PRO A 75 8.92 -14.95 -16.32
C PRO A 75 7.70 -15.40 -17.14
N ALA A 76 7.88 -15.82 -18.37
CA ALA A 76 6.84 -15.79 -19.42
C ALA A 76 5.62 -16.74 -19.24
N MET A 77 5.59 -17.64 -18.27
CA MET A 77 4.47 -18.60 -18.13
C MET A 77 3.65 -18.54 -16.83
N ARG A 78 3.90 -17.57 -15.94
CA ARG A 78 3.26 -17.58 -14.60
C ARG A 78 2.67 -16.24 -14.15
N GLU A 79 2.49 -15.30 -15.03
CA GLU A 79 2.19 -13.90 -14.65
C GLU A 79 0.88 -13.78 -13.83
N GLU A 80 -0.21 -14.40 -14.27
CA GLU A 80 -1.49 -14.32 -13.54
C GLU A 80 -1.52 -15.13 -12.24
N SER A 81 -0.93 -16.34 -12.23
CA SER A 81 -0.89 -17.15 -11.00
C SER A 81 0.02 -16.48 -9.96
N HIS A 82 1.12 -15.91 -10.42
CA HIS A 82 2.06 -15.16 -9.59
C HIS A 82 1.42 -13.93 -8.98
N LYS A 83 0.71 -13.13 -9.78
CA LYS A 83 0.00 -11.95 -9.30
C LYS A 83 -0.99 -12.30 -8.19
N ARG A 84 -1.78 -13.35 -8.34
CA ARG A 84 -2.73 -13.82 -7.31
C ARG A 84 -2.02 -14.23 -6.02
N GLU A 85 -0.90 -14.97 -6.12
CA GLU A 85 -0.11 -15.36 -4.96
C GLU A 85 0.45 -14.16 -4.20
N ILE A 86 0.94 -13.14 -4.92
CA ILE A 86 1.43 -11.91 -4.31
C ILE A 86 0.28 -11.10 -3.70
N GLU A 87 -0.87 -11.00 -4.36
CA GLU A 87 -2.07 -10.36 -3.80
C GLU A 87 -2.50 -11.01 -2.47
N GLU A 88 -2.51 -12.34 -2.42
CA GLU A 88 -2.86 -13.10 -1.22
C GLU A 88 -1.84 -12.89 -0.09
N LEU A 89 -0.55 -12.86 -0.45
CA LEU A 89 0.53 -12.57 0.48
C LEU A 89 0.39 -11.17 1.09
N PHE A 90 0.19 -10.12 0.27
CA PHE A 90 0.09 -8.76 0.79
C PHE A 90 -1.22 -8.49 1.52
N ARG A 91 -2.31 -9.16 1.18
CA ARG A 91 -3.50 -9.16 2.02
C ARG A 91 -3.19 -9.71 3.41
N THR A 92 -2.46 -10.81 3.49
CA THR A 92 -2.04 -11.39 4.76
C THR A 92 -1.07 -10.48 5.51
N VAL A 93 -0.14 -9.82 4.81
CA VAL A 93 0.77 -8.81 5.41
C VAL A 93 -0.05 -7.68 6.05
N THR A 94 -1.03 -7.13 5.32
CA THR A 94 -1.88 -6.07 5.88
C THR A 94 -2.69 -6.55 7.08
N ASP A 95 -3.22 -7.76 7.04
CA ASP A 95 -4.00 -8.34 8.15
C ASP A 95 -3.15 -8.60 9.41
N ILE A 96 -1.87 -9.00 9.25
CA ILE A 96 -0.97 -9.32 10.37
C ILE A 96 -0.35 -8.06 10.99
N PHE A 97 0.10 -7.12 10.15
CA PHE A 97 0.93 -5.99 10.58
C PHE A 97 0.15 -4.69 10.78
N SER A 98 -1.12 -4.59 10.34
CA SER A 98 -1.98 -3.49 10.74
C SER A 98 -2.47 -3.68 12.16
N THR A 99 -2.51 -2.57 12.91
CA THR A 99 -2.97 -2.50 14.31
C THR A 99 -3.92 -1.31 14.48
N ASP A 100 -4.38 -1.07 15.69
CA ASP A 100 -5.17 0.13 16.00
C ASP A 100 -4.38 1.43 15.80
N GLU A 101 -3.03 1.38 15.84
CA GLU A 101 -2.15 2.54 15.71
C GLU A 101 -1.49 2.64 14.33
N VAL A 102 -1.38 1.52 13.61
CA VAL A 102 -0.71 1.42 12.31
C VAL A 102 -1.63 0.78 11.29
N ASN A 103 -1.85 1.45 10.17
CA ASN A 103 -2.57 0.89 9.03
C ASN A 103 -1.65 0.73 7.83
N ILE A 104 -1.74 -0.41 7.15
CA ILE A 104 -0.94 -0.72 5.96
C ILE A 104 -1.87 -0.90 4.77
N VAL A 105 -1.59 -0.17 3.70
CA VAL A 105 -2.27 -0.30 2.41
C VAL A 105 -1.23 -0.69 1.36
N TYR A 106 -1.53 -1.67 0.52
CA TYR A 106 -0.63 -2.06 -0.56
C TYR A 106 -1.14 -1.62 -1.93
N TYR A 107 -0.19 -1.39 -2.85
CA TYR A 107 -0.45 -1.03 -4.23
C TYR A 107 0.53 -1.72 -5.17
N PHE A 108 0.03 -2.44 -6.16
CA PHE A 108 0.86 -3.05 -7.20
C PHE A 108 1.30 -2.01 -8.23
N ARG A 109 2.58 -1.70 -8.27
CA ARG A 109 3.18 -0.93 -9.37
C ARG A 109 3.28 -1.79 -10.62
N ASP A 110 3.79 -2.99 -10.45
CA ASP A 110 3.94 -4.04 -11.47
C ASP A 110 4.04 -5.42 -10.80
N ILE A 111 4.36 -6.45 -11.55
CA ILE A 111 4.47 -7.82 -11.04
C ILE A 111 5.69 -8.08 -10.15
N TYR A 112 6.66 -7.16 -10.15
CA TYR A 112 7.89 -7.26 -9.37
C TYR A 112 7.93 -6.30 -8.19
N ASN A 113 7.15 -5.23 -8.22
CA ASN A 113 7.21 -4.14 -7.26
C ASN A 113 5.85 -3.87 -6.64
N VAL A 114 5.79 -4.00 -5.32
CA VAL A 114 4.60 -3.68 -4.52
C VAL A 114 4.94 -2.57 -3.54
N PHE A 115 4.24 -1.46 -3.62
CA PHE A 115 4.31 -0.42 -2.61
C PHE A 115 3.48 -0.78 -1.40
N LEU A 116 4.02 -0.53 -0.21
CA LEU A 116 3.30 -0.52 1.05
C LEU A 116 3.26 0.91 1.57
N ILE A 117 2.07 1.42 1.82
CA ILE A 117 1.84 2.71 2.45
C ILE A 117 1.48 2.41 3.90
N THR A 118 2.40 2.68 4.80
CA THR A 118 2.24 2.48 6.25
C THR A 118 1.85 3.82 6.86
N ASN A 119 0.63 3.92 7.38
CA ASN A 119 0.06 5.13 7.96
C ASN A 119 -0.14 4.97 9.48
N PHE A 120 0.32 5.92 10.29
CA PHE A 120 0.39 5.80 11.74
C PHE A 120 0.13 7.14 12.47
N GLU A 121 -0.27 7.01 13.75
CA GLU A 121 -0.76 8.13 14.55
C GLU A 121 0.36 8.99 15.13
N THR A 122 1.46 8.36 15.56
CA THR A 122 2.55 9.04 16.28
C THR A 122 3.85 8.85 15.55
N GLU A 123 4.60 9.93 15.35
CA GLU A 123 5.95 9.85 14.79
C GLU A 123 6.82 8.92 15.65
N GLN A 124 7.31 7.85 15.07
CA GLN A 124 8.11 6.83 15.73
C GLN A 124 9.00 6.12 14.72
N GLU A 125 10.06 5.50 15.22
CA GLU A 125 10.91 4.64 14.41
C GLU A 125 10.14 3.38 14.01
N MET A 126 10.11 3.10 12.72
CA MET A 126 9.36 2.00 12.12
C MET A 126 10.26 0.90 11.54
N ASP A 127 11.57 1.00 11.73
CA ASP A 127 12.57 0.11 11.14
C ASP A 127 12.30 -1.36 11.46
N ASP A 128 12.02 -1.66 12.71
CA ASP A 128 11.72 -3.03 13.16
C ASP A 128 10.49 -3.61 12.45
N LEU A 129 9.48 -2.78 12.16
CA LEU A 129 8.29 -3.21 11.41
C LEU A 129 8.67 -3.62 9.99
N PHE A 130 9.49 -2.83 9.30
CA PHE A 130 9.91 -3.15 7.93
C PHE A 130 10.81 -4.38 7.87
N TYR A 131 11.71 -4.58 8.84
CA TYR A 131 12.47 -5.81 8.94
C TYR A 131 11.58 -7.04 9.20
N GLN A 132 10.54 -6.93 10.01
CA GLN A 132 9.59 -8.01 10.27
C GLN A 132 8.76 -8.34 9.03
N ILE A 133 8.24 -7.33 8.33
CA ILE A 133 7.51 -7.50 7.06
C ILE A 133 8.42 -8.17 6.03
N HIS A 134 9.65 -7.67 5.85
CA HIS A 134 10.60 -8.25 4.92
C HIS A 134 10.87 -9.73 5.24
N LYS A 135 11.15 -10.05 6.50
CA LYS A 135 11.37 -11.42 6.96
C LYS A 135 10.20 -12.34 6.67
N TYR A 136 8.98 -11.85 6.91
CA TYR A 136 7.75 -12.59 6.62
C TYR A 136 7.60 -12.88 5.13
N VAL A 137 7.73 -11.85 4.29
CA VAL A 137 7.61 -11.96 2.82
C VAL A 137 8.69 -12.87 2.24
N SER A 138 9.95 -12.72 2.67
CA SER A 138 11.07 -13.54 2.22
C SER A 138 10.90 -15.01 2.59
N THR A 139 10.34 -15.28 3.76
CA THR A 139 10.04 -16.66 4.20
C THR A 139 8.92 -17.28 3.35
N ALA A 140 7.87 -16.51 3.06
CA ALA A 140 6.75 -16.96 2.23
C ALA A 140 7.16 -17.15 0.75
N LYS A 141 8.18 -16.44 0.28
CA LYS A 141 8.68 -16.45 -1.11
C LYS A 141 10.13 -16.93 -1.19
N SER A 142 10.42 -18.07 -0.57
CA SER A 142 11.76 -18.65 -0.48
C SER A 142 12.48 -18.91 -1.81
N ASN A 143 11.74 -18.94 -2.93
CA ASN A 143 12.26 -19.13 -4.29
C ASN A 143 12.54 -17.78 -5.01
N SER A 144 12.44 -16.67 -4.32
CA SER A 144 12.63 -15.33 -4.86
C SER A 144 13.59 -14.56 -3.97
N TYR A 145 14.40 -13.70 -4.58
CA TYR A 145 15.14 -12.70 -3.82
C TYR A 145 14.17 -11.54 -3.52
N VAL A 146 13.94 -11.29 -2.24
CA VAL A 146 13.08 -10.20 -1.77
C VAL A 146 13.97 -9.10 -1.21
N THR A 147 13.79 -7.89 -1.71
CA THR A 147 14.45 -6.69 -1.19
C THR A 147 13.39 -5.63 -0.92
N MET A 148 13.67 -4.73 0.00
CA MET A 148 12.76 -3.66 0.39
C MET A 148 13.51 -2.34 0.41
N GLY A 149 12.96 -1.31 -0.25
CA GLY A 149 13.38 0.07 -0.12
C GLY A 149 12.35 0.85 0.70
N VAL A 150 12.79 1.66 1.64
CA VAL A 150 11.94 2.41 2.58
C VAL A 150 12.27 3.90 2.47
N ASP A 151 11.22 4.72 2.29
CA ASP A 151 11.32 6.19 2.30
C ASP A 151 11.44 6.73 3.74
N ILE A 152 11.59 8.02 3.88
CA ILE A 152 11.52 8.73 5.17
C ILE A 152 10.07 8.91 5.63
N VAL A 153 9.88 9.26 6.91
CA VAL A 153 8.57 9.66 7.46
C VAL A 153 8.08 10.94 6.81
N ARG A 154 6.79 11.00 6.47
CA ARG A 154 6.12 12.17 5.91
C ARG A 154 4.80 12.43 6.63
N ASP A 155 4.36 13.70 6.63
CA ASP A 155 3.13 14.18 7.26
C ASP A 155 2.12 14.81 6.28
N ASP A 156 2.49 14.93 5.00
CA ASP A 156 1.58 15.38 3.94
C ASP A 156 1.34 14.26 2.90
N ILE A 157 0.15 13.68 2.92
CA ILE A 157 -0.24 12.63 1.96
C ILE A 157 -0.22 13.11 0.49
N GLY A 158 -0.22 14.42 0.25
CA GLY A 158 0.00 15.00 -1.06
C GLY A 158 1.38 14.66 -1.64
N GLU A 159 2.35 14.32 -0.79
CA GLU A 159 3.70 13.89 -1.17
C GLU A 159 3.81 12.38 -1.48
N LEU A 160 2.69 11.66 -1.58
CA LEU A 160 2.71 10.21 -1.82
C LEU A 160 3.53 9.81 -3.06
N LYS A 161 3.53 10.63 -4.11
CA LYS A 161 4.37 10.41 -5.28
C LYS A 161 5.86 10.46 -4.94
N GLN A 162 6.29 11.51 -4.23
CA GLN A 162 7.67 11.69 -3.79
C GLN A 162 8.09 10.56 -2.86
N ALA A 163 7.21 10.12 -1.97
CA ALA A 163 7.45 8.99 -1.08
C ALA A 163 7.67 7.68 -1.84
N CYS A 164 6.91 7.42 -2.90
CA CYS A 164 7.12 6.27 -3.77
C CYS A 164 8.47 6.36 -4.52
N GLU A 165 8.83 7.55 -5.00
CA GLU A 165 10.12 7.81 -5.65
C GLU A 165 11.28 7.63 -4.66
N GLY A 166 11.13 8.09 -3.42
CA GLY A 166 12.10 7.90 -2.33
C GLY A 166 12.32 6.42 -1.99
N ALA A 167 11.26 5.64 -1.84
CA ALA A 167 11.37 4.20 -1.60
C ALA A 167 12.08 3.47 -2.74
N LEU A 168 11.84 3.85 -4.00
CA LEU A 168 12.55 3.30 -5.15
C LEU A 168 14.04 3.70 -5.14
N LYS A 169 14.34 4.96 -4.78
CA LYS A 169 15.72 5.43 -4.66
C LYS A 169 16.47 4.67 -3.56
N ALA A 170 15.84 4.40 -2.42
CA ALA A 170 16.42 3.55 -1.38
C ALA A 170 16.73 2.13 -1.93
N LEU A 171 15.84 1.56 -2.74
CA LEU A 171 16.05 0.27 -3.37
C LEU A 171 17.26 0.25 -4.33
N ASP A 172 17.58 1.38 -4.99
CA ASP A 172 18.74 1.50 -5.89
C ASP A 172 20.09 1.37 -5.13
N SER A 173 20.12 1.53 -3.80
CA SER A 173 21.30 1.30 -2.96
C SER A 173 21.81 -0.14 -2.99
N ILE A 174 20.99 -1.11 -3.43
CA ILE A 174 21.40 -2.49 -3.72
C ILE A 174 22.65 -2.54 -4.61
N LEU A 175 22.77 -1.61 -5.55
CA LEU A 175 23.87 -1.59 -6.51
C LEU A 175 25.22 -1.26 -5.87
N THR A 176 25.21 -0.55 -4.74
CA THR A 176 26.41 -0.08 -4.03
C THR A 176 26.74 -0.86 -2.79
N GLU A 177 25.74 -1.31 -2.05
CA GLU A 177 25.90 -1.91 -0.72
C GLU A 177 25.78 -3.45 -0.69
N GLY A 178 25.37 -4.04 -1.81
CA GLY A 178 25.19 -5.48 -1.92
C GLY A 178 23.76 -5.93 -1.64
N ARG A 179 23.54 -7.25 -1.55
CA ARG A 179 22.20 -7.83 -1.40
C ARG A 179 21.76 -7.90 0.05
N GLU A 180 21.69 -6.77 0.73
CA GLU A 180 20.99 -6.71 1.98
C GLU A 180 19.47 -6.63 1.77
N THR A 181 18.73 -6.69 2.84
CA THR A 181 17.34 -7.08 2.80
C THR A 181 16.39 -5.89 2.86
N VAL A 182 16.77 -4.83 3.57
CA VAL A 182 16.00 -3.59 3.72
C VAL A 182 16.95 -2.40 3.62
N TYR A 183 16.63 -1.45 2.78
CA TYR A 183 17.38 -0.21 2.54
C TYR A 183 16.52 0.96 2.92
N PHE A 184 17.02 1.84 3.77
CA PHE A 184 16.36 3.07 4.16
C PHE A 184 16.93 4.25 3.36
N LEU A 185 16.05 5.14 2.94
CA LEU A 185 16.49 6.42 2.40
C LEU A 185 17.07 7.24 3.54
N GLU A 186 18.33 7.62 3.44
CA GLU A 186 18.94 8.53 4.42
C GLU A 186 18.35 9.94 4.26
N ASP A 187 18.02 10.55 5.37
CA ASP A 187 17.60 11.95 5.40
C ASP A 187 18.82 12.81 5.10
N THR A 188 18.91 13.33 3.86
CA THR A 188 20.05 14.12 3.39
C THR A 188 19.97 15.59 3.78
N GLU A 189 19.15 15.96 4.75
CA GLU A 189 19.00 17.35 5.21
C GLU A 189 20.12 17.85 6.17
N ASP A 190 21.17 17.06 6.42
CA ASP A 190 22.35 17.51 7.20
C ASP A 190 23.58 17.76 6.30
N CYS A 191 23.49 18.75 5.39
CA CYS A 191 24.66 19.39 4.77
C CYS A 191 24.44 20.88 4.53
#